data_5ff62cc298038944f4a4373e820bca88
#
_entry.id   5ff62cc298038944f4a4373e820bca88
#
_cell.length_a   1.000
_cell.length_b   1.000
_cell.length_c   1.000
_cell.angle_alpha   90.00
_cell.angle_beta   90.00
_cell.angle_gamma   90.00
#
_symmetry.space_group_name_H-M   'P 1'
#
loop_
_entity.id
_entity.type
_entity.pdbx_description
1 polymer ?
#
loop_
_entity_poly.entity_id
_entity_poly.type
_entity_poly.pdbx_seq_one_letter_code
_entity_poly.pdbx_strand_id
1 'polypeptide(L)' 'MSSTDYDPSSADTLGKAQQMVQKLLAAGLTHAQIAEGLGRRVSARTVYRWAKGEHAPQRQGDLVALEELVASVL' A
#
# COMPACT_ATOMS: atom_id res chain seq x y z
N MET A 1 -24.91 -3.12 10.56
CA MET A 1 -23.94 -3.29 10.61
C MET A 1 -23.10 -2.35 10.82
N SER A 2 -22.36 -2.37 11.41
CA SER A 2 -21.78 -1.40 11.75
C SER A 2 -20.63 -1.12 11.26
N SER A 3 -20.04 -1.60 10.76
CA SER A 3 -18.88 -1.37 10.35
C SER A 3 -18.60 -0.20 9.73
N THR A 4 -19.14 0.77 10.14
CA THR A 4 -18.88 1.96 9.55
C THR A 4 -17.62 2.51 9.95
N ASP A 5 -17.02 2.12 10.98
CA ASP A 5 -15.83 2.71 11.44
C ASP A 5 -14.68 2.36 10.55
N TYR A 6 -14.06 3.33 9.94
CA TYR A 6 -12.87 3.10 9.18
C TYR A 6 -11.71 2.89 10.14
N ASP A 7 -11.06 1.79 10.00
CA ASP A 7 -9.89 1.48 10.83
C ASP A 7 -8.75 1.13 9.89
N PRO A 8 -7.71 1.93 9.81
CA PRO A 8 -6.59 1.64 8.91
C PRO A 8 -5.86 0.36 9.27
N SER A 9 -6.08 -0.14 10.48
CA SER A 9 -5.48 -1.41 10.86
C SER A 9 -6.40 -2.58 10.58
N SER A 10 -7.54 -2.35 9.98
CA SER A 10 -8.47 -3.44 9.74
C SER A 10 -7.91 -4.41 8.73
N ALA A 11 -8.42 -5.61 8.76
CA ALA A 11 -7.99 -6.64 7.85
C ALA A 11 -8.24 -6.24 6.39
N ASP A 12 -9.31 -5.50 6.14
CA ASP A 12 -9.60 -5.05 4.79
C ASP A 12 -8.51 -4.12 4.27
N THR A 13 -8.08 -3.18 5.07
CA THR A 13 -7.04 -2.24 4.66
C THR A 13 -5.71 -2.94 4.52
N LEU A 14 -5.39 -3.85 5.45
CA LEU A 14 -4.17 -4.63 5.35
C LEU A 14 -4.15 -5.45 4.08
N GLY A 15 -5.23 -6.15 3.80
CA GLY A 15 -5.29 -6.99 2.62
C GLY A 15 -5.22 -6.20 1.34
N LYS A 16 -5.88 -5.04 1.31
CA LYS A 16 -5.89 -4.21 0.14
C LYS A 16 -4.50 -3.66 -0.16
N ALA A 17 -3.81 -3.15 0.85
CA ALA A 17 -2.47 -2.62 0.68
C ALA A 17 -1.50 -3.72 0.26
N GLN A 18 -1.60 -4.89 0.89
CA GLN A 18 -0.77 -6.01 0.56
C GLN A 18 -0.94 -6.41 -0.90
N GLN A 19 -2.17 -6.51 -1.34
CA GLN A 19 -2.45 -6.90 -2.72
C GLN A 19 -1.93 -5.87 -3.71
N MET A 20 -2.10 -4.60 -3.42
CA MET A 20 -1.63 -3.56 -4.31
C MET A 20 -0.11 -3.56 -4.43
N VAL A 21 0.58 -3.72 -3.32
CA VAL A 21 2.05 -3.78 -3.36
C VAL A 21 2.49 -5.02 -4.11
N GLN A 22 1.85 -6.15 -3.87
CA GLN A 22 2.22 -7.38 -4.56
C GLN A 22 1.99 -7.28 -6.06
N LYS A 23 0.94 -6.60 -6.49
CA LYS A 23 0.72 -6.37 -7.91
C LYS A 23 1.83 -5.53 -8.52
N LEU A 24 2.28 -4.51 -7.80
CA LEU A 24 3.38 -3.69 -8.28
C LEU A 24 4.69 -4.47 -8.35
N LEU A 25 4.94 -5.31 -7.35
CA LEU A 25 6.12 -6.16 -7.39
C LEU A 25 6.06 -7.12 -8.56
N ALA A 26 4.89 -7.68 -8.82
CA ALA A 26 4.71 -8.60 -9.94
C ALA A 26 4.89 -7.87 -11.27
N ALA A 27 4.63 -6.58 -11.31
CA ALA A 27 4.84 -5.78 -12.51
C ALA A 27 6.30 -5.43 -12.73
N GLY A 28 7.18 -5.80 -11.80
CA GLY A 28 8.61 -5.58 -11.96
C GLY A 28 9.19 -4.46 -11.12
N LEU A 29 8.39 -3.83 -10.28
CA LEU A 29 8.93 -2.77 -9.44
C LEU A 29 9.60 -3.37 -8.19
N THR A 30 10.59 -2.66 -7.68
CA THR A 30 11.18 -3.01 -6.40
C THR A 30 10.48 -2.23 -5.30
N HIS A 31 10.72 -2.61 -4.05
CA HIS A 31 10.15 -1.88 -2.92
C HIS A 31 10.60 -0.42 -2.94
N ALA A 32 11.86 -0.18 -3.31
CA ALA A 32 12.37 1.19 -3.38
C ALA A 32 11.66 1.98 -4.49
N GLN A 33 11.41 1.35 -5.62
CA GLN A 33 10.71 2.03 -6.70
C GLN A 33 9.27 2.36 -6.33
N ILE A 34 8.62 1.47 -5.61
CA ILE A 34 7.28 1.74 -5.12
C ILE A 34 7.30 2.92 -4.15
N ALA A 35 8.27 2.93 -3.24
CA ALA A 35 8.39 4.04 -2.29
C ALA A 35 8.61 5.37 -3.01
N GLU A 36 9.40 5.36 -4.07
CA GLU A 36 9.61 6.56 -4.86
C GLU A 36 8.33 6.99 -5.57
N GLY A 37 7.59 6.03 -6.08
CA GLY A 37 6.32 6.32 -6.73
C GLY A 37 5.29 6.90 -5.80
N LEU A 38 5.45 6.66 -4.50
CA LEU A 38 4.57 7.23 -3.49
C LEU A 38 5.07 8.60 -3.01
N GLY A 39 6.04 9.19 -3.70
CA GLY A 39 6.52 10.52 -3.36
C GLY A 39 7.52 10.51 -2.22
N ARG A 40 8.10 9.37 -1.93
CA ARG A 40 9.10 9.20 -0.86
C ARG A 40 8.55 9.52 0.51
N ARG A 41 7.23 9.43 0.66
CA ARG A 41 6.62 9.64 1.98
C ARG A 41 6.87 8.48 2.90
N VAL A 42 7.19 7.33 2.34
CA VAL A 42 7.47 6.14 3.10
C VAL A 42 8.77 5.54 2.60
N SER A 43 9.41 4.75 3.42
CA SER A 43 10.64 4.10 3.04
C SER A 43 10.34 2.77 2.35
N ALA A 44 11.34 2.24 1.66
CA ALA A 44 11.23 0.92 1.07
C ALA A 44 10.91 -0.14 2.12
N ARG A 45 11.43 0.04 3.33
CA ARG A 45 11.16 -0.89 4.42
C ARG A 45 9.68 -0.89 4.79
N THR A 46 9.05 0.29 4.80
CA THR A 46 7.62 0.37 5.06
C THR A 46 6.82 -0.33 3.99
N VAL A 47 7.21 -0.15 2.72
CA VAL A 47 6.55 -0.84 1.61
C VAL A 47 6.71 -2.36 1.77
N TYR A 48 7.88 -2.81 2.18
CA TYR A 48 8.12 -4.23 2.42
C TYR A 48 7.18 -4.78 3.49
N ARG A 49 6.96 -4.01 4.56
CA ARG A 49 6.05 -4.43 5.61
C ARG A 49 4.61 -4.50 5.12
N TRP A 50 4.23 -3.58 4.26
CA TRP A 50 2.90 -3.64 3.65
C TRP A 50 2.77 -4.90 2.79
N ALA A 51 3.81 -5.25 2.04
CA ALA A 51 3.78 -6.43 1.19
C ALA A 51 3.64 -7.71 2.01
N LYS A 52 4.18 -7.71 3.22
CA LYS A 52 4.07 -8.87 4.11
C LYS A 52 2.76 -8.90 4.88
N GLY A 53 1.99 -7.82 4.83
CA GLY A 53 0.75 -7.75 5.58
C GLY A 53 0.94 -7.43 7.05
N GLU A 54 2.13 -6.97 7.45
CA GLU A 54 2.37 -6.64 8.85
C GLU A 54 1.80 -5.28 9.21
N HIS A 55 1.73 -4.38 8.25
CA HIS A 55 1.24 -3.04 8.47
C HIS A 55 0.43 -2.60 7.27
N ALA A 56 -0.41 -1.61 7.46
CA ALA A 56 -1.14 -0.97 6.39
C ALA A 56 -0.87 0.52 6.44
N PRO A 57 -1.07 1.25 5.33
CA PRO A 57 -0.95 2.69 5.36
C PRO A 57 -1.91 3.27 6.39
N GLN A 58 -1.38 4.07 7.29
CA GLN A 58 -2.20 4.67 8.33
C GLN A 58 -2.82 5.97 7.87
N ARG A 59 -2.25 6.58 6.84
CA ARG A 59 -2.78 7.80 6.28
C ARG A 59 -3.55 7.46 5.04
N GLN A 60 -4.74 7.99 4.93
CA GLN A 60 -5.54 7.73 3.75
C GLN A 60 -4.87 8.23 2.50
N GLY A 61 -4.12 9.33 2.58
CA GLY A 61 -3.38 9.83 1.45
C GLY A 61 -2.37 8.85 0.88
N ASP A 62 -1.74 8.06 1.75
CA ASP A 62 -0.79 7.05 1.31
C ASP A 62 -1.52 5.91 0.58
N LEU A 63 -2.68 5.53 1.08
CA LEU A 63 -3.47 4.50 0.42
C LEU A 63 -3.94 4.96 -0.95
N VAL A 64 -4.39 6.21 -1.06
CA VAL A 64 -4.80 6.77 -2.33
C VAL A 64 -3.62 6.84 -3.30
N ALA A 65 -2.45 7.26 -2.81
CA ALA A 65 -1.27 7.31 -3.65
C ALA A 65 -0.89 5.91 -4.15
N LEU A 66 -1.04 4.91 -3.31
CA LEU A 66 -0.75 3.53 -3.70
C LEU A 66 -1.74 3.07 -4.78
N GLU A 67 -3.00 3.40 -4.63
CA GLU A 67 -4.00 3.07 -5.64
C GLU A 67 -3.70 3.75 -6.97
N GLU A 68 -3.30 5.00 -6.92
CA GLU A 68 -2.95 5.74 -8.12
C GLU A 68 -1.73 5.15 -8.80
N LEU A 69 -0.76 4.73 -8.02
CA LEU A 69 0.42 4.11 -8.57
C LEU A 69 0.08 2.79 -9.28
N VAL A 70 -0.78 2.00 -8.67
CA VAL A 70 -1.24 0.75 -9.29
C VAL A 70 -1.93 1.07 -10.62
N ALA A 71 -2.81 2.05 -10.62
CA ALA A 71 -3.53 2.43 -11.83
C ALA A 71 -2.57 2.95 -12.91
N SER A 72 -1.50 3.61 -12.50
CA SER A 72 -0.54 4.15 -13.45
C SER A 72 0.35 3.06 -14.05
N VAL A 73 0.69 2.06 -13.28
CA VAL A 73 1.59 1.00 -13.71
C VAL A 73 0.84 -0.11 -14.45
N LEU A 74 -0.33 -0.44 -13.96
CA LEU A 74 -1.12 -1.51 -14.52
C LEU A 74 -2.22 -0.98 -15.42
#